data_da7091dae155a2185a3fa33dc79ff4b2
#
_entry.id   da7091dae155a2185a3fa33dc79ff4b2
#
_cell.length_a   1.000
_cell.length_b   1.000
_cell.length_c   1.000
_cell.angle_alpha   90.00
_cell.angle_beta   90.00
_cell.angle_gamma   90.00
#
_symmetry.space_group_name_H-M   'P 1'
#
loop_
_entity.id
_entity.type
_entity.pdbx_description
1 polymer ?
#
loop_
_entity_poly.entity_id
_entity_poly.type
_entity_poly.pdbx_seq_one_letter_code
_entity_poly.pdbx_strand_id
1 'polypeptide(L)'
;MASHSATVTEIEELAPAVVQLTISIHDDGFHFAPGQWVNFRFPEGMSRAYTIASAPQRPQAVQLCVRIGEGRGGVALKRLEPGAQVSVEGPFGDFLLPDDSSRAAVFIAGDVGIAPIRSIVLHLISENDPRKITVLYEPDHRHILYAGDFDPLARSGAIVHESGKIETLIQRNRRAMADAIVMAAGFDPFLERVRATLRENEVNPAELITETFGPLP
;
A
#
# COMPACT_ATOMS: atom_id res chain seq x y z
N MET A 1 -15.55 -17.68 5.23
CA MET A 1 -14.64 -16.61 5.70
C MET A 1 -15.43 -15.68 6.59
N ALA A 2 -14.82 -15.10 7.62
CA ALA A 2 -15.53 -14.21 8.52
C ALA A 2 -15.86 -12.89 7.82
N SER A 3 -17.06 -12.38 8.01
CA SER A 3 -17.48 -11.03 7.61
C SER A 3 -17.59 -10.18 8.87
N HIS A 4 -16.93 -9.06 8.89
CA HIS A 4 -16.84 -8.15 10.03
C HIS A 4 -17.65 -6.90 9.75
N SER A 5 -18.57 -6.54 10.64
CA SER A 5 -19.32 -5.30 10.55
C SER A 5 -18.41 -4.11 10.87
N ALA A 6 -18.57 -3.02 10.13
CA ALA A 6 -17.77 -1.83 10.30
C ALA A 6 -18.58 -0.56 10.01
N THR A 7 -18.07 0.57 10.50
CA THR A 7 -18.61 1.91 10.21
C THR A 7 -17.51 2.75 9.54
N VAL A 8 -17.86 3.43 8.46
CA VAL A 8 -16.98 4.46 7.87
C VAL A 8 -16.94 5.64 8.86
N THR A 9 -15.77 5.96 9.38
CA THR A 9 -15.59 7.06 10.34
C THR A 9 -15.07 8.33 9.68
N GLU A 10 -14.32 8.19 8.58
CA GLU A 10 -13.73 9.34 7.88
C GLU A 10 -13.51 9.00 6.40
N ILE A 11 -13.63 10.03 5.56
CA ILE A 11 -13.28 9.97 4.13
C ILE A 11 -12.42 11.20 3.84
N GLU A 12 -11.16 10.99 3.49
CA GLU A 12 -10.18 12.03 3.21
C GLU A 12 -9.76 11.96 1.73
N GLU A 13 -9.78 13.09 1.02
CA GLU A 13 -9.20 13.17 -0.32
C GLU A 13 -7.68 13.35 -0.21
N LEU A 14 -6.92 12.34 -0.64
CA LEU A 14 -5.45 12.36 -0.64
C LEU A 14 -4.89 13.03 -1.92
N ALA A 15 -5.60 12.86 -3.03
CA ALA A 15 -5.26 13.41 -4.33
C ALA A 15 -6.51 13.37 -5.24
N PRO A 16 -6.54 14.06 -6.39
CA PRO A 16 -7.62 13.91 -7.34
C PRO A 16 -7.91 12.44 -7.66
N ALA A 17 -9.14 12.01 -7.45
CA ALA A 17 -9.59 10.63 -7.62
C ALA A 17 -8.90 9.59 -6.71
N VAL A 18 -8.26 9.98 -5.61
CA VAL A 18 -7.74 9.08 -4.59
C VAL A 18 -8.24 9.49 -3.21
N VAL A 19 -8.89 8.57 -2.53
CA VAL A 19 -9.40 8.80 -1.17
C VAL A 19 -8.84 7.78 -0.19
N GLN A 20 -8.73 8.19 1.05
CA GLN A 20 -8.56 7.30 2.19
C GLN A 20 -9.91 7.14 2.90
N LEU A 21 -10.33 5.90 3.06
CA LEU A 21 -11.44 5.56 3.93
C LEU A 21 -10.87 5.10 5.27
N THR A 22 -11.29 5.71 6.36
CA THR A 22 -11.06 5.17 7.69
C THR A 22 -12.33 4.45 8.14
N ILE A 23 -12.20 3.19 8.52
CA ILE A 23 -13.30 2.36 9.00
C ILE A 23 -13.01 1.87 10.42
N SER A 24 -14.05 1.84 11.25
CA SER A 24 -14.03 1.21 12.56
C SER A 24 -14.67 -0.16 12.47
N ILE A 25 -13.90 -1.23 12.73
CA ILE A 25 -14.38 -2.62 12.76
C ILE A 25 -14.92 -2.91 14.15
N HIS A 26 -16.10 -3.52 14.24
CA HIS A 26 -16.86 -3.62 15.50
C HIS A 26 -16.52 -4.86 16.33
N ASP A 27 -15.73 -5.78 15.81
CA ASP A 27 -15.34 -6.96 16.57
C ASP A 27 -13.82 -7.04 16.78
N ASP A 28 -13.41 -7.65 17.87
CA ASP A 28 -11.99 -7.81 18.24
C ASP A 28 -11.31 -8.97 17.51
N GLY A 29 -12.05 -9.73 16.72
CA GLY A 29 -11.54 -10.90 15.98
C GLY A 29 -10.84 -10.54 14.67
N PHE A 30 -10.92 -9.29 14.22
CA PHE A 30 -10.24 -8.86 13.01
C PHE A 30 -8.77 -8.55 13.28
N HIS A 31 -7.88 -9.30 12.64
CA HIS A 31 -6.43 -9.09 12.66
C HIS A 31 -5.90 -9.22 11.26
N PHE A 32 -4.89 -8.43 10.89
CA PHE A 32 -4.26 -8.48 9.58
C PHE A 32 -2.74 -8.33 9.67
N ALA A 33 -2.04 -8.86 8.69
CA ALA A 33 -0.63 -8.62 8.48
C ALA A 33 -0.42 -7.41 7.54
N PRO A 34 0.64 -6.60 7.74
CA PRO A 34 0.96 -5.48 6.85
C PRO A 34 1.11 -5.95 5.40
N GLY A 35 0.51 -5.22 4.48
CA GLY A 35 0.51 -5.58 3.04
C GLY A 35 -0.77 -6.28 2.56
N GLN A 36 -1.64 -6.73 3.47
CA GLN A 36 -2.90 -7.38 3.12
C GLN A 36 -4.00 -6.39 2.69
N TRP A 37 -5.07 -6.93 2.12
CA TRP A 37 -6.26 -6.23 1.65
C TRP A 37 -7.54 -6.86 2.18
N VAL A 38 -8.65 -6.14 2.05
CA VAL A 38 -10.00 -6.59 2.41
C VAL A 38 -10.96 -6.49 1.23
N ASN A 39 -11.96 -7.34 1.22
CA ASN A 39 -13.12 -7.19 0.36
C ASN A 39 -14.14 -6.30 1.07
N PHE A 40 -14.17 -5.02 0.71
CA PHE A 40 -15.06 -4.02 1.27
C PHE A 40 -16.44 -4.12 0.62
N ARG A 41 -17.48 -4.30 1.43
CA ARG A 41 -18.87 -4.41 0.98
C ARG A 41 -19.61 -3.13 1.29
N PHE A 42 -20.07 -2.46 0.25
CA PHE A 42 -20.88 -1.26 0.31
C PHE A 42 -22.29 -1.54 0.87
N PRO A 43 -23.01 -0.52 1.39
CA PRO A 43 -24.37 -0.67 1.92
C PRO A 43 -25.35 -1.30 0.91
N GLU A 44 -25.22 -1.01 -0.38
CA GLU A 44 -26.01 -1.57 -1.46
C GLU A 44 -25.63 -3.00 -1.85
N GLY A 45 -24.69 -3.63 -1.15
CA GLY A 45 -24.32 -5.03 -1.29
C GLY A 45 -23.22 -5.33 -2.33
N MET A 46 -22.73 -4.32 -3.05
CA MET A 46 -21.59 -4.48 -3.95
C MET A 46 -20.28 -4.59 -3.14
N SER A 47 -19.34 -5.40 -3.62
CA SER A 47 -18.02 -5.55 -2.97
C SER A 47 -16.88 -5.16 -3.89
N ARG A 48 -15.78 -4.65 -3.27
CA ARG A 48 -14.51 -4.31 -3.93
C ARG A 48 -13.33 -4.62 -3.02
N ALA A 49 -12.26 -5.11 -3.63
CA ALA A 49 -10.99 -5.29 -2.95
C ALA A 49 -10.31 -3.94 -2.72
N TYR A 50 -9.92 -3.66 -1.49
CA TYR A 50 -9.17 -2.46 -1.12
C TYR A 50 -8.02 -2.81 -0.19
N THR A 51 -6.85 -2.26 -0.51
CA THR A 51 -5.63 -2.50 0.26
C THR A 51 -5.65 -1.74 1.58
N ILE A 52 -5.21 -2.41 2.64
CA ILE A 52 -5.03 -1.81 3.95
C ILE A 52 -3.75 -0.97 3.94
N ALA A 53 -3.91 0.33 4.20
CA ALA A 53 -2.81 1.30 4.26
C ALA A 53 -2.34 1.61 5.69
N SER A 54 -3.13 1.27 6.72
CA SER A 54 -2.74 1.42 8.13
C SER A 54 -1.84 0.27 8.59
N ALA A 55 -1.06 0.52 9.65
CA ALA A 55 -0.35 -0.53 10.34
C ALA A 55 -1.27 -1.31 11.32
N PRO A 56 -0.94 -2.58 11.67
CA PRO A 56 -1.84 -3.46 12.41
C PRO A 56 -1.97 -3.17 13.91
N GLN A 57 -1.25 -2.20 14.46
CA GLN A 57 -1.28 -1.86 15.89
C GLN A 57 -2.67 -1.39 16.38
N ARG A 58 -3.55 -1.01 15.47
CA ARG A 58 -4.95 -0.67 15.74
C ARG A 58 -5.85 -1.40 14.75
N PRO A 59 -6.03 -2.72 14.87
CA PRO A 59 -6.73 -3.52 13.87
C PRO A 59 -8.21 -3.14 13.72
N GLN A 60 -8.81 -2.50 14.72
CA GLN A 60 -10.19 -2.01 14.63
C GLN A 60 -10.31 -0.66 13.92
N ALA A 61 -9.21 0.09 13.70
CA ALA A 61 -9.20 1.36 12.97
C ALA A 61 -8.40 1.22 11.69
N VAL A 62 -9.03 0.70 10.65
CA VAL A 62 -8.40 0.36 9.36
C VAL A 62 -8.50 1.51 8.39
N GLN A 63 -7.40 1.86 7.74
CA GLN A 63 -7.36 2.83 6.64
C GLN A 63 -7.20 2.09 5.32
N LEU A 64 -8.06 2.41 4.36
CA LEU A 64 -8.06 1.84 3.01
C LEU A 64 -7.75 2.96 2.01
N CYS A 65 -6.75 2.76 1.16
CA CYS A 65 -6.44 3.70 0.08
C CYS A 65 -7.15 3.26 -1.19
N VAL A 66 -7.94 4.14 -1.78
CA VAL A 66 -8.83 3.79 -2.88
C VAL A 66 -8.72 4.79 -4.03
N ARG A 67 -8.42 4.29 -5.23
CA ARG A 67 -8.56 5.08 -6.46
C ARG A 67 -10.02 5.03 -6.94
N ILE A 68 -10.59 6.19 -7.18
CA ILE A 68 -11.96 6.35 -7.68
C ILE A 68 -11.94 6.19 -9.21
N GLY A 69 -12.39 5.05 -9.69
CA GLY A 69 -12.60 4.83 -11.12
C GLY A 69 -13.98 5.32 -11.60
N GLU A 70 -14.20 5.25 -12.92
CA GLU A 70 -15.47 5.67 -13.56
C GLU A 70 -16.60 4.62 -13.41
N GLY A 71 -16.27 3.41 -12.99
CA GLY A 71 -17.21 2.29 -12.89
C GLY A 71 -18.16 2.37 -11.67
N ARG A 72 -19.00 1.33 -11.52
CA ARG A 72 -19.99 1.24 -10.44
C ARG A 72 -19.38 1.42 -9.04
N GLY A 73 -18.14 0.94 -8.83
CA GLY A 73 -17.42 1.12 -7.57
C GLY A 73 -17.13 2.58 -7.25
N GLY A 74 -16.67 3.36 -8.23
CA GLY A 74 -16.43 4.79 -8.06
C GLY A 74 -17.72 5.58 -7.79
N VAL A 75 -18.85 5.19 -8.42
CA VAL A 75 -20.16 5.80 -8.13
C VAL A 75 -20.59 5.52 -6.70
N ALA A 76 -20.46 4.28 -6.22
CA ALA A 76 -20.79 3.91 -4.85
C ALA A 76 -19.91 4.65 -3.83
N LEU A 77 -18.61 4.73 -4.11
CA LEU A 77 -17.65 5.43 -3.26
C LEU A 77 -17.98 6.92 -3.11
N LYS A 78 -18.38 7.59 -4.20
CA LYS A 78 -18.79 9.02 -4.18
C LYS A 78 -20.07 9.30 -3.38
N ARG A 79 -20.88 8.26 -3.09
CA ARG A 79 -22.09 8.34 -2.28
C ARG A 79 -21.88 7.93 -0.83
N LEU A 80 -20.69 7.39 -0.53
CA LEU A 80 -20.36 6.94 0.80
C LEU A 80 -20.13 8.16 1.69
N GLU A 81 -20.67 8.12 2.89
CA GLU A 81 -20.55 9.20 3.88
C GLU A 81 -20.05 8.65 5.22
N PRO A 82 -19.36 9.44 6.04
CA PRO A 82 -19.08 9.06 7.42
C PRO A 82 -20.38 8.67 8.17
N GLY A 83 -20.31 7.60 8.94
CA GLY A 83 -21.46 6.96 9.59
C GLY A 83 -22.08 5.80 8.80
N ALA A 84 -21.72 5.61 7.53
CA ALA A 84 -22.21 4.51 6.72
C ALA A 84 -21.84 3.16 7.34
N GLN A 85 -22.84 2.26 7.44
CA GLN A 85 -22.63 0.88 7.88
C GLN A 85 -22.17 0.05 6.69
N VAL A 86 -21.05 -0.63 6.86
CA VAL A 86 -20.39 -1.45 5.84
C VAL A 86 -19.96 -2.78 6.44
N SER A 87 -19.44 -3.66 5.65
CA SER A 87 -18.76 -4.85 6.16
C SER A 87 -17.48 -5.12 5.37
N VAL A 88 -16.56 -5.83 5.99
CA VAL A 88 -15.32 -6.28 5.35
C VAL A 88 -15.18 -7.79 5.51
N GLU A 89 -14.70 -8.43 4.48
CA GLU A 89 -14.27 -9.82 4.51
C GLU A 89 -12.76 -9.86 4.34
N GLY A 90 -12.09 -10.75 5.05
CA GLY A 90 -10.64 -10.89 4.99
C GLY A 90 -10.02 -11.07 6.37
N PRO A 91 -8.71 -10.74 6.53
CA PRO A 91 -7.83 -10.19 5.48
C PRO A 91 -7.44 -11.21 4.42
N PHE A 92 -6.96 -10.72 3.27
CA PHE A 92 -6.48 -11.50 2.14
C PHE A 92 -5.13 -10.98 1.64
N GLY A 93 -4.44 -11.79 0.83
CA GLY A 93 -3.21 -11.42 0.13
C GLY A 93 -1.95 -11.95 0.79
N ASP A 94 -0.95 -12.18 -0.06
CA ASP A 94 0.34 -12.76 0.28
C ASP A 94 1.50 -11.76 0.02
N PHE A 95 1.18 -10.47 -0.11
CA PHE A 95 2.18 -9.41 -0.23
C PHE A 95 2.76 -9.09 1.14
N LEU A 96 3.44 -10.08 1.71
CA LEU A 96 4.00 -10.04 3.06
C LEU A 96 5.52 -9.92 3.00
N LEU A 97 6.08 -9.04 3.84
CA LEU A 97 7.53 -8.94 3.96
C LEU A 97 8.07 -10.17 4.68
N PRO A 98 9.04 -10.89 4.10
CA PRO A 98 9.69 -12.02 4.76
C PRO A 98 10.35 -11.64 6.09
N ASP A 99 10.26 -12.55 7.05
CA ASP A 99 10.86 -12.38 8.38
C ASP A 99 12.38 -12.66 8.36
N ASP A 100 13.10 -11.90 7.55
CA ASP A 100 14.57 -11.91 7.46
C ASP A 100 15.10 -10.49 7.68
N SER A 101 15.22 -10.09 8.94
CA SER A 101 15.68 -8.76 9.32
C SER A 101 17.17 -8.51 9.02
N SER A 102 17.92 -9.52 8.61
CA SER A 102 19.33 -9.37 8.19
C SER A 102 19.46 -8.68 6.83
N ARG A 103 18.41 -8.69 6.02
CA ARG A 103 18.39 -8.09 4.69
C ARG A 103 17.72 -6.73 4.70
N ALA A 104 18.25 -5.83 3.87
CA ALA A 104 17.56 -4.58 3.58
C ALA A 104 16.23 -4.82 2.85
N ALA A 105 15.26 -3.95 3.05
CA ALA A 105 13.99 -3.96 2.32
C ALA A 105 13.93 -2.75 1.39
N VAL A 106 13.67 -3.00 0.10
CA VAL A 106 13.46 -1.96 -0.91
C VAL A 106 12.04 -2.09 -1.44
N PHE A 107 11.26 -1.06 -1.21
CA PHE A 107 9.87 -0.96 -1.64
C PHE A 107 9.76 -0.09 -2.89
N ILE A 108 9.04 -0.56 -3.89
CA ILE A 108 8.80 0.11 -5.16
C ILE A 108 7.30 0.29 -5.34
N ALA A 109 6.82 1.54 -5.36
CA ALA A 109 5.40 1.84 -5.44
C ALA A 109 5.07 2.67 -6.68
N GLY A 110 3.97 2.30 -7.35
CA GLY A 110 3.31 3.12 -8.36
C GLY A 110 1.92 3.54 -7.90
N ASP A 111 1.62 4.84 -7.90
CA ASP A 111 0.32 5.37 -7.55
C ASP A 111 -0.19 4.85 -6.19
N VAL A 112 -1.42 4.32 -6.12
CA VAL A 112 -2.00 3.74 -4.89
C VAL A 112 -1.28 2.47 -4.42
N GLY A 113 -0.31 1.93 -5.19
CA GLY A 113 0.62 0.89 -4.75
C GLY A 113 1.45 1.27 -3.54
N ILE A 114 1.49 2.55 -3.17
CA ILE A 114 2.10 3.00 -1.91
C ILE A 114 1.34 2.51 -0.66
N ALA A 115 0.05 2.13 -0.78
CA ALA A 115 -0.79 1.75 0.35
C ALA A 115 -0.28 0.53 1.13
N PRO A 116 -0.05 -0.65 0.52
CA PRO A 116 0.49 -1.81 1.22
C PRO A 116 1.90 -1.54 1.77
N ILE A 117 2.69 -0.76 1.04
CA ILE A 117 4.05 -0.38 1.46
C ILE A 117 4.00 0.51 2.70
N ARG A 118 3.06 1.47 2.74
CA ARG A 118 2.83 2.30 3.95
C ARG A 118 2.51 1.43 5.16
N SER A 119 1.60 0.48 5.01
CA SER A 119 1.24 -0.47 6.08
C SER A 119 2.46 -1.20 6.62
N ILE A 120 3.31 -1.74 5.73
CA ILE A 120 4.54 -2.45 6.08
C ILE A 120 5.55 -1.52 6.75
N VAL A 121 5.86 -0.37 6.15
CA VAL A 121 6.87 0.57 6.68
C VAL A 121 6.47 1.09 8.06
N LEU A 122 5.22 1.52 8.25
CA LEU A 122 4.76 1.99 9.56
C LEU A 122 4.82 0.89 10.63
N HIS A 123 4.54 -0.36 10.25
CA HIS A 123 4.71 -1.50 11.16
C HIS A 123 6.18 -1.70 11.52
N LEU A 124 7.09 -1.77 10.56
CA LEU A 124 8.52 -1.93 10.81
C LEU A 124 9.08 -0.84 11.75
N ILE A 125 8.68 0.41 11.52
CA ILE A 125 9.10 1.53 12.39
C ILE A 125 8.55 1.36 13.81
N SER A 126 7.29 0.94 13.97
CA SER A 126 6.69 0.74 15.29
C SER A 126 7.33 -0.42 16.08
N GLU A 127 7.80 -1.44 15.38
CA GLU A 127 8.50 -2.60 15.98
C GLU A 127 10.01 -2.35 16.17
N ASN A 128 10.52 -1.17 15.77
CA ASN A 128 11.96 -0.87 15.77
C ASN A 128 12.79 -1.90 14.97
N ASP A 129 12.25 -2.33 13.82
CA ASP A 129 12.93 -3.29 12.96
C ASP A 129 14.30 -2.74 12.51
N PRO A 130 15.40 -3.50 12.64
CA PRO A 130 16.77 -3.00 12.41
C PRO A 130 17.16 -2.90 10.94
N ARG A 131 16.34 -3.41 10.02
CA ARG A 131 16.68 -3.42 8.58
C ARG A 131 16.72 -2.02 7.98
N LYS A 132 17.57 -1.86 6.98
CA LYS A 132 17.57 -0.65 6.15
C LYS A 132 16.33 -0.65 5.25
N ILE A 133 15.57 0.43 5.27
CA ILE A 133 14.34 0.60 4.51
C ILE A 133 14.56 1.66 3.43
N THR A 134 14.27 1.32 2.18
CA THR A 134 14.23 2.26 1.06
C THR A 134 12.87 2.20 0.38
N VAL A 135 12.24 3.34 0.17
CA VAL A 135 10.96 3.49 -0.53
C VAL A 135 11.18 4.32 -1.79
N LEU A 136 10.94 3.72 -2.95
CA LEU A 136 11.00 4.35 -4.27
C LEU A 136 9.58 4.49 -4.79
N TYR A 137 9.11 5.72 -4.96
CA TYR A 137 7.73 6.00 -5.27
C TYR A 137 7.57 6.78 -6.58
N GLU A 138 6.80 6.25 -7.51
CA GLU A 138 6.32 6.97 -8.70
C GLU A 138 4.86 7.39 -8.46
N PRO A 139 4.61 8.65 -8.10
CA PRO A 139 3.26 9.14 -7.90
C PRO A 139 2.55 9.31 -9.24
N ASP A 140 1.23 9.14 -9.25
CA ASP A 140 0.41 9.57 -10.36
C ASP A 140 0.32 11.11 -10.35
N HIS A 141 0.61 11.70 -11.51
CA HIS A 141 0.66 13.15 -11.74
C HIS A 141 1.66 13.86 -10.82
N ARG A 142 1.36 14.58 -9.82
CA ARG A 142 2.28 15.33 -8.96
C ARG A 142 1.96 15.18 -7.48
N HIS A 143 1.06 14.29 -7.15
CA HIS A 143 0.60 14.13 -5.78
C HIS A 143 1.33 12.97 -5.10
N ILE A 144 2.20 13.30 -4.17
CA ILE A 144 2.90 12.32 -3.34
C ILE A 144 1.94 11.92 -2.22
N LEU A 145 1.32 10.74 -2.38
CA LEU A 145 0.45 10.20 -1.35
C LEU A 145 1.26 9.91 -0.08
N TYR A 146 0.66 10.19 1.08
CA TYR A 146 1.25 9.93 2.39
C TYR A 146 2.61 10.62 2.66
N ALA A 147 2.88 11.74 1.99
CA ALA A 147 4.10 12.53 2.26
C ALA A 147 4.21 12.90 3.75
N GLY A 148 3.09 13.16 4.42
CA GLY A 148 3.04 13.45 5.85
C GLY A 148 3.61 12.34 6.75
N ASP A 149 3.55 11.08 6.31
CA ASP A 149 4.12 9.94 7.02
C ASP A 149 5.58 9.69 6.63
N PHE A 150 5.88 9.69 5.33
CA PHE A 150 7.22 9.31 4.84
C PHE A 150 8.28 10.41 5.02
N ASP A 151 7.94 11.68 4.83
CA ASP A 151 8.90 12.77 4.93
C ASP A 151 9.54 12.95 6.32
N PRO A 152 8.79 12.84 7.44
CA PRO A 152 9.40 12.85 8.77
C PRO A 152 10.36 11.67 8.99
N LEU A 153 10.00 10.47 8.52
CA LEU A 153 10.84 9.28 8.61
C LEU A 153 12.12 9.42 7.79
N ALA A 154 12.03 9.99 6.60
CA ALA A 154 13.20 10.26 5.76
C ALA A 154 14.10 11.35 6.37
N ARG A 155 13.53 12.43 6.90
CA ARG A 155 14.30 13.48 7.58
C ARG A 155 15.02 13.00 8.84
N SER A 156 14.44 12.05 9.56
CA SER A 156 15.09 11.43 10.73
C SER A 156 16.16 10.41 10.36
N GLY A 157 16.25 10.01 9.08
CA GLY A 157 17.14 8.95 8.63
C GLY A 157 16.65 7.54 8.91
N ALA A 158 15.41 7.38 9.38
CA ALA A 158 14.82 6.06 9.63
C ALA A 158 14.60 5.28 8.33
N ILE A 159 14.33 5.97 7.23
CA ILE A 159 14.17 5.40 5.89
C ILE A 159 14.86 6.27 4.84
N VAL A 160 15.12 5.70 3.66
CA VAL A 160 15.34 6.46 2.43
C VAL A 160 14.02 6.53 1.67
N HIS A 161 13.53 7.73 1.34
CA HIS A 161 12.33 7.93 0.54
C HIS A 161 12.65 8.82 -0.65
N GLU A 162 12.48 8.28 -1.86
CA GLU A 162 12.68 9.01 -3.11
C GLU A 162 11.44 8.90 -3.99
N SER A 163 11.04 10.02 -4.60
CA SER A 163 9.93 10.05 -5.56
C SER A 163 10.37 10.55 -6.93
N GLY A 164 9.77 10.00 -7.99
CA GLY A 164 10.09 10.35 -9.37
C GLY A 164 9.81 9.22 -10.34
N LYS A 165 10.36 9.31 -11.55
CA LYS A 165 10.26 8.24 -12.55
C LYS A 165 10.96 6.97 -12.07
N ILE A 166 10.25 5.86 -12.10
CA ILE A 166 10.73 4.62 -11.48
C ILE A 166 12.01 4.08 -12.12
N GLU A 167 12.19 4.26 -13.41
CA GLU A 167 13.41 3.82 -14.11
C GLU A 167 14.64 4.54 -13.56
N THR A 168 14.53 5.85 -13.33
CA THR A 168 15.60 6.67 -12.76
C THR A 168 15.89 6.27 -11.31
N LEU A 169 14.84 6.03 -10.52
CA LEU A 169 14.96 5.64 -9.12
C LEU A 169 15.64 4.27 -8.99
N ILE A 170 15.23 3.28 -9.79
CA ILE A 170 15.83 1.94 -9.81
C ILE A 170 17.32 2.04 -10.21
N GLN A 171 17.64 2.76 -11.28
CA GLN A 171 19.01 2.92 -11.74
C GLN A 171 19.91 3.53 -10.66
N ARG A 172 19.44 4.57 -9.98
CA ARG A 172 20.16 5.25 -8.90
C ARG A 172 20.39 4.33 -7.70
N ASN A 173 19.39 3.57 -7.34
CA ASN A 173 19.38 2.73 -6.15
C ASN A 173 19.76 1.27 -6.41
N ARG A 174 20.26 0.90 -7.61
CA ARG A 174 20.55 -0.49 -7.98
C ARG A 174 21.45 -1.23 -6.99
N ARG A 175 22.40 -0.54 -6.36
CA ARG A 175 23.29 -1.14 -5.36
C ARG A 175 22.58 -1.49 -4.06
N ALA A 176 21.57 -0.72 -3.68
CA ALA A 176 20.78 -0.98 -2.47
C ALA A 176 19.83 -2.18 -2.65
N MET A 177 19.54 -2.55 -3.91
CA MET A 177 18.67 -3.69 -4.24
C MET A 177 19.45 -5.01 -4.35
N ALA A 178 20.78 -4.96 -4.51
CA ALA A 178 21.59 -6.17 -4.49
C ALA A 178 21.47 -6.83 -3.11
N ASP A 179 21.14 -8.11 -3.08
CA ASP A 179 20.91 -8.89 -1.86
C ASP A 179 19.76 -8.42 -0.96
N ALA A 180 18.98 -7.41 -1.38
CA ALA A 180 17.80 -6.94 -0.66
C ALA A 180 16.55 -7.76 -0.99
N ILE A 181 15.57 -7.72 -0.11
CA ILE A 181 14.19 -8.09 -0.41
C ILE A 181 13.57 -6.90 -1.14
N VAL A 182 13.13 -7.11 -2.37
CA VAL A 182 12.46 -6.07 -3.17
C VAL A 182 10.98 -6.40 -3.28
N MET A 183 10.15 -5.45 -2.85
CA MET A 183 8.70 -5.56 -2.94
C MET A 183 8.14 -4.45 -3.82
N ALA A 184 7.36 -4.82 -4.85
CA ALA A 184 6.81 -3.86 -5.79
C ALA A 184 5.28 -3.95 -5.86
N ALA A 185 4.58 -2.80 -5.76
CA ALA A 185 3.12 -2.75 -5.82
C ALA A 185 2.62 -1.65 -6.75
N GLY A 186 1.59 -1.96 -7.53
CA GLY A 186 0.97 -1.04 -8.47
C GLY A 186 0.13 -1.74 -9.54
N PHE A 187 -0.29 -0.99 -10.55
CA PHE A 187 -1.00 -1.53 -11.71
C PHE A 187 -0.07 -2.31 -12.64
N ASP A 188 -0.65 -3.21 -13.46
CA ASP A 188 0.13 -4.08 -14.36
C ASP A 188 1.16 -3.33 -15.22
N PRO A 189 0.84 -2.22 -15.92
CA PRO A 189 1.82 -1.52 -16.74
C PRO A 189 3.00 -0.96 -15.94
N PHE A 190 2.77 -0.55 -14.69
CA PHE A 190 3.84 -0.11 -13.80
C PHE A 190 4.76 -1.26 -13.41
N LEU A 191 4.21 -2.39 -13.02
CA LEU A 191 4.99 -3.58 -12.63
C LEU A 191 5.78 -4.18 -13.79
N GLU A 192 5.25 -4.11 -15.02
CA GLU A 192 6.00 -4.49 -16.24
C GLU A 192 7.22 -3.59 -16.43
N ARG A 193 7.09 -2.27 -16.27
CA ARG A 193 8.20 -1.32 -16.33
C ARG A 193 9.24 -1.59 -15.24
N VAL A 194 8.81 -1.86 -14.02
CA VAL A 194 9.70 -2.23 -12.90
C VAL A 194 10.52 -3.47 -13.29
N ARG A 195 9.87 -4.56 -13.73
CA ARG A 195 10.55 -5.79 -14.12
C ARG A 195 11.53 -5.60 -15.30
N ALA A 196 11.14 -4.81 -16.31
CA ALA A 196 11.99 -4.47 -17.43
C ALA A 196 13.23 -3.69 -16.96
N THR A 197 13.04 -2.65 -16.16
CA THR A 197 14.13 -1.80 -15.67
C THR A 197 15.10 -2.57 -14.77
N LEU A 198 14.63 -3.46 -13.91
CA LEU A 198 15.49 -4.32 -13.09
C LEU A 198 16.39 -5.19 -13.99
N ARG A 199 15.83 -5.80 -15.04
CA ARG A 199 16.61 -6.61 -15.99
C ARG A 199 17.63 -5.79 -16.77
N GLU A 200 17.23 -4.62 -17.31
CA GLU A 200 18.12 -3.73 -18.08
C GLU A 200 19.29 -3.18 -17.26
N ASN A 201 19.11 -3.04 -15.95
CA ASN A 201 20.15 -2.58 -15.04
C ASN A 201 20.91 -3.73 -14.34
N GLU A 202 20.68 -4.98 -14.77
CA GLU A 202 21.30 -6.19 -14.20
C GLU A 202 21.08 -6.32 -12.69
N VAL A 203 19.94 -5.80 -12.19
CA VAL A 203 19.58 -5.90 -10.79
C VAL A 203 18.91 -7.25 -10.55
N ASN A 204 19.56 -8.09 -9.76
CA ASN A 204 19.05 -9.38 -9.32
C ASN A 204 18.85 -9.30 -7.80
N PRO A 205 17.66 -8.90 -7.32
CA PRO A 205 17.37 -8.92 -5.89
C PRO A 205 17.37 -10.37 -5.39
N ALA A 206 17.67 -10.56 -4.11
CA ALA A 206 17.59 -11.88 -3.48
C ALA A 206 16.17 -12.45 -3.57
N GLU A 207 15.18 -11.55 -3.52
CA GLU A 207 13.76 -11.87 -3.67
C GLU A 207 13.01 -10.68 -4.29
N LEU A 208 12.09 -10.97 -5.20
CA LEU A 208 11.18 -9.98 -5.80
C LEU A 208 9.73 -10.42 -5.57
N ILE A 209 9.04 -9.72 -4.70
CA ILE A 209 7.62 -9.94 -4.38
C ILE A 209 6.80 -8.82 -5.05
N THR A 210 5.72 -9.18 -5.72
CA THR A 210 4.90 -8.19 -6.43
C THR A 210 3.43 -8.30 -6.07
N GLU A 211 2.75 -7.15 -5.90
CA GLU A 211 1.30 -7.02 -5.74
C GLU A 211 0.74 -6.21 -6.91
N THR A 212 -0.18 -6.82 -7.67
CA THR A 212 -0.83 -6.14 -8.78
C THR A 212 -2.26 -5.75 -8.45
N PHE A 213 -2.66 -4.56 -8.90
CA PHE A 213 -4.04 -4.07 -8.83
C PHE A 213 -4.79 -4.29 -10.16
N GLY A 214 -4.21 -5.09 -11.05
CA GLY A 214 -4.75 -5.38 -12.37
C GLY A 214 -4.44 -4.28 -13.40
N PRO A 215 -5.19 -4.22 -14.50
CA PRO A 215 -5.04 -3.16 -15.50
C PRO A 215 -5.40 -1.80 -14.89
N LEU A 216 -4.92 -0.72 -15.54
CA LEU A 216 -5.36 0.63 -15.17
C LEU A 216 -6.89 0.76 -15.28
N PRO A 217 -7.54 1.45 -14.33
CA PRO A 217 -9.00 1.61 -14.31
C PRO A 217 -9.52 2.49 -15.44
#